data_ffc6c07d4bd641ffedd4f84382205229
#
_entry.id   ffc6c07d4bd641ffedd4f84382205229
#
_cell.length_a   1.000
_cell.length_b   1.000
_cell.length_c   1.000
_cell.angle_alpha   90.00
_cell.angle_beta   90.00
_cell.angle_gamma   90.00
#
_symmetry.space_group_name_H-M   'P 1'
#
loop_
_entity.id
_entity.type
_entity.pdbx_description
1 polymer ?
#
loop_
_entity_poly.entity_id
_entity_poly.type
_entity_poly.pdbx_seq_one_letter_code
_entity_poly.pdbx_strand_id
1 'polypeptide(L)'
;MDKQATDLNEIIQKLNTNVLGLLSERGKNIFFPKLGILSQSAQARGKNINATIGEAIEDNGSSMHLSEFDKLINLPLGSVYPYAPSFGKKELRDYWKDSIYRKNPTLGTTPVSVPIVTSGLTHGLSISSYMFVDEGDTVVIPDLFWENYSLI
;
A
#
# COMPACT_ATOMS: atom_id res chain seq x y z
N MET A 1 17.28 -17.03 -2.56
CA MET A 1 16.21 -16.72 -3.55
C MET A 1 15.00 -17.59 -3.24
N ASP A 2 13.81 -17.02 -3.21
CA ASP A 2 12.57 -17.78 -3.04
C ASP A 2 12.34 -18.75 -4.21
N LYS A 3 11.70 -19.92 -3.92
CA LYS A 3 11.43 -20.92 -4.96
C LYS A 3 10.59 -20.39 -6.10
N GLN A 4 9.60 -19.54 -5.80
CA GLN A 4 8.74 -18.93 -6.84
C GLN A 4 9.53 -18.02 -7.78
N ALA A 5 10.47 -17.23 -7.24
CA ALA A 5 11.36 -16.40 -8.04
C ALA A 5 12.28 -17.26 -8.92
N THR A 6 12.82 -18.36 -8.36
CA THR A 6 13.64 -19.30 -9.12
C THR A 6 12.86 -19.92 -10.28
N ASP A 7 11.67 -20.47 -10.01
CA ASP A 7 10.81 -21.10 -11.02
C ASP A 7 10.45 -20.12 -12.14
N LEU A 8 10.14 -18.84 -11.77
CA LEU A 8 9.83 -17.79 -12.74
C LEU A 8 11.05 -17.45 -13.62
N ASN A 9 12.23 -17.30 -13.02
CA ASN A 9 13.47 -17.03 -13.76
C ASN A 9 13.79 -18.15 -14.74
N GLU A 10 13.60 -19.42 -14.36
CA GLU A 10 13.77 -20.56 -15.27
C GLU A 10 12.82 -20.51 -16.46
N ILE A 11 11.56 -20.11 -16.24
CA ILE A 11 10.58 -19.91 -17.32
C ILE A 11 11.04 -18.80 -18.26
N ILE A 12 11.44 -17.65 -17.71
CA ILE A 12 11.92 -16.51 -18.50
C ILE A 12 13.18 -16.91 -19.28
N GLN A 13 14.11 -17.63 -18.64
CA GLN A 13 15.32 -18.12 -19.30
C GLN A 13 15.00 -19.00 -20.52
N LYS A 14 14.03 -19.89 -20.39
CA LYS A 14 13.62 -20.80 -21.50
C LYS A 14 12.90 -20.06 -22.62
N LEU A 15 12.11 -19.02 -22.28
CA LEU A 15 11.33 -18.28 -23.26
C LEU A 15 12.13 -17.18 -23.95
N ASN A 16 12.92 -16.43 -23.20
CA ASN A 16 13.74 -15.34 -23.73
C ASN A 16 14.87 -14.94 -22.77
N THR A 17 16.07 -15.45 -23.05
CA THR A 17 17.30 -15.18 -22.29
C THR A 17 17.62 -13.67 -22.18
N ASN A 18 17.33 -12.89 -23.22
CA ASN A 18 17.62 -11.47 -23.20
C ASN A 18 16.76 -10.72 -22.18
N VAL A 19 15.50 -11.13 -22.01
CA VAL A 19 14.61 -10.54 -20.99
C VAL A 19 15.15 -10.82 -19.60
N LEU A 20 15.61 -12.06 -19.32
CA LEU A 20 16.22 -12.36 -18.02
C LEU A 20 17.50 -11.54 -17.79
N GLY A 21 18.30 -11.31 -18.84
CA GLY A 21 19.52 -10.49 -18.77
C GLY A 21 19.27 -9.02 -18.49
N LEU A 22 18.06 -8.51 -18.80
CA LEU A 22 17.65 -7.12 -18.51
C LEU A 22 17.18 -6.92 -17.06
N LEU A 23 16.82 -7.99 -16.35
CA LEU A 23 16.39 -7.90 -14.95
C LEU A 23 17.60 -7.60 -14.05
N SER A 24 17.41 -6.65 -13.14
CA SER A 24 18.33 -6.45 -12.02
C SER A 24 18.32 -7.67 -11.08
N GLU A 25 19.31 -7.78 -10.21
CA GLU A 25 19.31 -8.84 -9.18
C GLU A 25 18.07 -8.74 -8.28
N ARG A 26 17.63 -7.53 -7.93
CA ARG A 26 16.39 -7.32 -7.21
C ARG A 26 15.18 -7.83 -8.02
N GLY A 27 15.11 -7.53 -9.31
CA GLY A 27 14.05 -8.01 -10.21
C GLY A 27 13.99 -9.54 -10.30
N LYS A 28 15.13 -10.20 -10.34
CA LYS A 28 15.22 -11.67 -10.32
C LYS A 28 14.79 -12.30 -9.00
N ASN A 29 14.81 -11.55 -7.90
CA ASN A 29 14.41 -12.02 -6.57
C ASN A 29 12.95 -11.71 -6.22
N ILE A 30 12.20 -11.05 -7.10
CA ILE A 30 10.78 -10.75 -6.85
C ILE A 30 9.97 -12.05 -6.79
N PHE A 31 9.16 -12.17 -5.75
CA PHE A 31 8.16 -13.22 -5.62
C PHE A 31 6.88 -12.64 -5.01
N PHE A 32 5.77 -13.37 -5.14
CA PHE A 32 4.53 -13.02 -4.51
C PHE A 32 4.18 -14.08 -3.45
N PRO A 33 4.02 -13.71 -2.16
CA PRO A 33 3.76 -14.67 -1.09
C PRO A 33 2.50 -15.50 -1.36
N LYS A 34 2.63 -16.82 -1.34
CA LYS A 34 1.51 -17.74 -1.61
C LYS A 34 0.50 -17.79 -0.46
N LEU A 35 0.92 -17.42 0.74
CA LEU A 35 0.09 -17.44 1.95
C LEU A 35 -0.48 -16.06 2.30
N GLY A 36 -0.29 -15.05 1.47
CA GLY A 36 -0.76 -13.69 1.66
C GLY A 36 -2.27 -13.52 1.58
N ILE A 37 -2.70 -12.29 1.75
CA ILE A 37 -4.12 -11.90 1.83
C ILE A 37 -4.97 -12.39 0.64
N LEU A 38 -4.41 -12.43 -0.57
CA LEU A 38 -5.14 -12.91 -1.76
C LEU A 38 -5.39 -14.42 -1.69
N SER A 39 -4.43 -15.19 -1.17
CA SER A 39 -4.61 -16.63 -0.93
C SER A 39 -5.65 -16.89 0.15
N GLN A 40 -5.57 -16.17 1.26
CA GLN A 40 -6.55 -16.26 2.35
C GLN A 40 -7.94 -15.88 1.86
N SER A 41 -8.06 -14.82 1.06
CA SER A 41 -9.33 -14.41 0.46
C SER A 41 -9.90 -15.46 -0.47
N ALA A 42 -9.07 -16.13 -1.28
CA ALA A 42 -9.49 -17.23 -2.13
C ALA A 42 -10.03 -18.43 -1.32
N GLN A 43 -9.38 -18.77 -0.19
CA GLN A 43 -9.81 -19.85 0.71
C GLN A 43 -11.09 -19.50 1.47
N ALA A 44 -11.32 -18.23 1.77
CA ALA A 44 -12.50 -17.75 2.47
C ALA A 44 -13.72 -17.59 1.56
N ARG A 45 -13.54 -17.70 0.24
CA ARG A 45 -14.64 -17.59 -0.73
C ARG A 45 -15.71 -18.63 -0.46
N GLY A 46 -16.96 -18.19 -0.37
CA GLY A 46 -18.11 -19.05 -0.09
C GLY A 46 -18.25 -19.51 1.35
N LYS A 47 -17.45 -18.99 2.29
CA LYS A 47 -17.66 -19.18 3.72
C LYS A 47 -18.70 -18.20 4.26
N ASN A 48 -19.39 -18.59 5.34
CA ASN A 48 -20.42 -17.77 5.97
C ASN A 48 -19.85 -16.42 6.52
N ILE A 49 -18.59 -16.45 6.94
CA ILE A 49 -17.88 -15.26 7.40
C ILE A 49 -16.60 -15.16 6.59
N ASN A 50 -16.41 -14.03 5.92
CA ASN A 50 -15.19 -13.70 5.20
C ASN A 50 -14.76 -12.28 5.57
N ALA A 51 -13.69 -12.17 6.34
CA ALA A 51 -13.10 -10.90 6.79
C ALA A 51 -11.62 -10.80 6.36
N THR A 52 -11.26 -11.42 5.24
CA THR A 52 -9.87 -11.50 4.78
C THR A 52 -9.40 -10.27 4.01
N ILE A 53 -10.32 -9.52 3.41
CA ILE A 53 -10.03 -8.24 2.74
C ILE A 53 -10.66 -7.13 3.58
N GLY A 54 -9.93 -6.03 3.78
CA GLY A 54 -10.40 -4.87 4.54
C GLY A 54 -11.46 -4.05 3.80
N GLU A 55 -12.45 -4.71 3.21
CA GLU A 55 -13.58 -4.12 2.52
C GLU A 55 -14.86 -4.37 3.32
N ALA A 56 -15.57 -3.30 3.67
CA ALA A 56 -16.89 -3.42 4.25
C ALA A 56 -17.93 -3.68 3.14
N ILE A 57 -18.82 -4.65 3.36
CA ILE A 57 -19.81 -5.09 2.40
C ILE A 57 -21.20 -5.00 3.01
N GLU A 58 -22.16 -4.47 2.26
CA GLU A 58 -23.57 -4.43 2.62
C GLU A 58 -24.19 -5.84 2.55
N ASP A 59 -25.34 -6.03 3.20
CA ASP A 59 -26.06 -7.31 3.21
C ASP A 59 -26.45 -7.82 1.80
N ASN A 60 -26.59 -6.91 0.83
CA ASN A 60 -26.88 -7.23 -0.56
C ASN A 60 -25.62 -7.59 -1.38
N GLY A 61 -24.43 -7.58 -0.77
CA GLY A 61 -23.16 -7.90 -1.41
C GLY A 61 -22.48 -6.73 -2.14
N SER A 62 -23.02 -5.51 -2.09
CA SER A 62 -22.36 -4.33 -2.65
C SER A 62 -21.32 -3.77 -1.68
N SER A 63 -20.29 -3.11 -2.21
CA SER A 63 -19.28 -2.43 -1.39
C SER A 63 -19.91 -1.29 -0.58
N MET A 64 -19.70 -1.31 0.71
CA MET A 64 -20.15 -0.26 1.62
C MET A 64 -19.36 1.03 1.38
N HIS A 65 -20.03 2.16 1.29
CA HIS A 65 -19.39 3.46 1.10
C HIS A 65 -20.18 4.58 1.78
N LEU A 66 -19.53 5.71 1.99
CA LEU A 66 -20.20 6.90 2.49
C LEU A 66 -20.87 7.63 1.31
N SER A 67 -22.19 7.67 1.28
CA SER A 67 -22.98 8.27 0.18
C SER A 67 -22.63 9.74 -0.11
N GLU A 68 -22.10 10.48 0.87
CA GLU A 68 -21.61 11.84 0.64
C GLU A 68 -20.43 11.91 -0.33
N PHE A 69 -19.62 10.84 -0.46
CA PHE A 69 -18.54 10.79 -1.43
C PHE A 69 -19.03 10.67 -2.88
N ASP A 70 -20.23 10.14 -3.12
CA ASP A 70 -20.79 10.01 -4.46
C ASP A 70 -20.87 11.37 -5.17
N LYS A 71 -21.13 12.42 -4.41
CA LYS A 71 -21.17 13.80 -4.90
C LYS A 71 -19.80 14.36 -5.29
N LEU A 72 -18.73 13.74 -4.80
CA LEU A 72 -17.34 14.18 -4.97
C LEU A 72 -16.57 13.42 -6.06
N ILE A 73 -17.20 12.42 -6.69
CA ILE A 73 -16.57 11.62 -7.77
C ILE A 73 -16.36 12.49 -9.02
N ASN A 74 -17.27 13.40 -9.31
CA ASN A 74 -17.15 14.32 -10.43
C ASN A 74 -16.46 15.61 -9.99
N LEU A 75 -15.18 15.72 -10.29
CA LEU A 75 -14.38 16.91 -9.97
C LEU A 75 -14.34 17.89 -11.16
N PRO A 76 -14.26 19.21 -10.91
CA PRO A 76 -14.02 20.18 -11.96
C PRO A 76 -12.72 19.89 -12.70
N LEU A 77 -12.70 20.04 -14.02
CA LEU A 77 -11.54 19.74 -14.86
C LEU A 77 -10.27 20.48 -14.41
N GLY A 78 -10.41 21.72 -13.95
CA GLY A 78 -9.31 22.50 -13.38
C GLY A 78 -8.70 21.94 -12.08
N SER A 79 -9.36 20.97 -11.45
CA SER A 79 -8.84 20.27 -10.27
C SER A 79 -8.22 18.91 -10.61
N VAL A 80 -8.46 18.40 -11.81
CA VAL A 80 -8.06 17.03 -12.23
C VAL A 80 -6.80 17.07 -13.07
N TYR A 81 -6.72 17.98 -14.03
CA TYR A 81 -5.63 17.99 -15.03
C TYR A 81 -4.34 18.73 -14.64
N PRO A 82 -4.34 19.74 -13.75
CA PRO A 82 -3.10 20.39 -13.36
C PRO A 82 -2.14 19.44 -12.64
N TYR A 83 -0.85 19.72 -12.73
CA TYR A 83 0.16 19.03 -11.94
C TYR A 83 -0.19 19.13 -10.44
N ALA A 84 -0.16 18.02 -9.75
CA ALA A 84 -0.23 18.02 -8.29
C ALA A 84 1.08 18.61 -7.72
N PRO A 85 0.99 19.42 -6.65
CA PRO A 85 2.20 19.86 -5.93
C PRO A 85 2.98 18.66 -5.42
N SER A 86 4.33 18.73 -5.42
CA SER A 86 5.20 17.62 -5.04
C SER A 86 4.92 17.04 -3.65
N PHE A 87 4.44 17.87 -2.73
CA PHE A 87 4.08 17.44 -1.37
C PHE A 87 2.59 17.07 -1.21
N GLY A 88 1.82 17.21 -2.26
CA GLY A 88 0.36 17.10 -2.23
C GLY A 88 -0.35 18.45 -2.03
N LYS A 89 -1.66 18.46 -2.24
CA LYS A 89 -2.49 19.67 -2.10
C LYS A 89 -2.41 20.23 -0.67
N LYS A 90 -2.19 21.53 -0.57
CA LYS A 90 -2.04 22.21 0.72
C LYS A 90 -3.25 22.00 1.63
N GLU A 91 -4.45 22.14 1.10
CA GLU A 91 -5.70 22.00 1.86
C GLU A 91 -5.85 20.60 2.45
N LEU A 92 -5.51 19.56 1.70
CA LEU A 92 -5.52 18.17 2.17
C LEU A 92 -4.52 17.97 3.31
N ARG A 93 -3.31 18.49 3.15
CA ARG A 93 -2.23 18.36 4.12
C ARG A 93 -2.53 19.09 5.43
N ASP A 94 -3.07 20.30 5.34
CA ASP A 94 -3.47 21.09 6.51
C ASP A 94 -4.61 20.39 7.25
N TYR A 95 -5.66 19.99 6.55
CA TYR A 95 -6.79 19.25 7.13
C TYR A 95 -6.34 17.95 7.81
N TRP A 96 -5.41 17.23 7.19
CA TRP A 96 -4.88 16.00 7.78
C TRP A 96 -4.07 16.27 9.05
N LYS A 97 -3.28 17.33 9.06
CA LYS A 97 -2.56 17.77 10.27
C LYS A 97 -3.52 18.09 11.41
N ASP A 98 -4.57 18.86 11.15
CA ASP A 98 -5.60 19.17 12.14
C ASP A 98 -6.32 17.91 12.62
N SER A 99 -6.56 16.96 11.72
CA SER A 99 -7.17 15.67 12.04
C SER A 99 -6.28 14.83 12.96
N ILE A 100 -4.95 14.87 12.80
CA ILE A 100 -4.00 14.19 13.69
C ILE A 100 -4.20 14.67 15.12
N TYR A 101 -4.21 15.98 15.36
CA TYR A 101 -4.42 16.53 16.71
C TYR A 101 -5.81 16.20 17.25
N ARG A 102 -6.83 16.36 16.44
CA ARG A 102 -8.22 16.07 16.84
C ARG A 102 -8.45 14.62 17.23
N LYS A 103 -7.83 13.67 16.50
CA LYS A 103 -8.00 12.24 16.75
C LYS A 103 -7.06 11.70 17.85
N ASN A 104 -6.02 12.46 18.19
CA ASN A 104 -5.04 12.07 19.19
C ASN A 104 -4.89 13.14 20.27
N PRO A 105 -5.88 13.33 21.16
CA PRO A 105 -5.85 14.40 22.16
C PRO A 105 -4.63 14.35 23.09
N THR A 106 -4.07 13.15 23.33
CA THR A 106 -2.87 12.94 24.15
C THR A 106 -1.60 13.53 23.54
N LEU A 107 -1.62 13.86 22.25
CA LEU A 107 -0.52 14.54 21.58
C LEU A 107 -0.32 15.98 22.11
N GLY A 108 -1.39 16.60 22.64
CA GLY A 108 -1.34 17.94 23.22
C GLY A 108 -0.81 18.98 22.23
N THR A 109 0.26 19.66 22.63
CA THR A 109 0.93 20.69 21.82
C THR A 109 2.21 20.18 21.15
N THR A 110 2.49 18.88 21.19
CA THR A 110 3.67 18.30 20.54
C THR A 110 3.70 18.68 19.05
N PRO A 111 4.77 19.32 18.56
CA PRO A 111 4.81 19.78 17.17
C PRO A 111 4.86 18.60 16.19
N VAL A 112 3.98 18.60 15.21
CA VAL A 112 3.94 17.64 14.11
C VAL A 112 4.17 18.42 12.81
N SER A 113 5.03 17.89 11.94
CA SER A 113 5.23 18.45 10.60
C SER A 113 3.96 18.38 9.76
N VAL A 114 3.89 19.19 8.71
CA VAL A 114 2.80 19.08 7.73
C VAL A 114 3.00 17.78 6.93
N PRO A 115 2.01 16.88 6.84
CA PRO A 115 2.12 15.61 6.14
C PRO A 115 2.47 15.76 4.65
N ILE A 116 3.10 14.75 4.09
CA ILE A 116 3.32 14.60 2.65
C ILE A 116 2.29 13.58 2.12
N VAL A 117 1.71 13.86 0.96
CA VAL A 117 0.76 12.95 0.31
C VAL A 117 1.51 11.93 -0.51
N THR A 118 1.17 10.66 -0.35
CA THR A 118 1.70 9.54 -1.13
C THR A 118 0.58 8.80 -1.85
N SER A 119 0.93 7.98 -2.84
CA SER A 119 -0.04 7.14 -3.58
C SER A 119 -0.42 5.90 -2.76
N GLY A 120 -0.93 6.10 -1.56
CA GLY A 120 -1.33 5.04 -0.63
C GLY A 120 -0.23 4.64 0.35
N LEU A 121 -0.59 3.70 1.26
CA LEU A 121 0.26 3.27 2.38
C LEU A 121 1.55 2.58 1.90
N THR A 122 1.46 1.68 0.94
CA THR A 122 2.64 0.96 0.43
C THR A 122 3.68 1.92 -0.13
N HIS A 123 3.26 2.94 -0.88
CA HIS A 123 4.17 3.96 -1.39
C HIS A 123 4.83 4.75 -0.25
N GLY A 124 4.05 5.16 0.75
CA GLY A 124 4.58 5.87 1.92
C GLY A 124 5.61 5.04 2.70
N LEU A 125 5.33 3.77 2.92
CA LEU A 125 6.24 2.84 3.60
C LEU A 125 7.51 2.58 2.79
N SER A 126 7.39 2.37 1.47
CA SER A 126 8.53 2.16 0.59
C SER A 126 9.48 3.36 0.58
N ILE A 127 8.94 4.59 0.50
CA ILE A 127 9.75 5.81 0.59
C ILE A 127 10.42 5.92 1.96
N SER A 128 9.67 5.63 3.05
CA SER A 128 10.23 5.70 4.41
C SER A 128 11.36 4.69 4.59
N SER A 129 11.19 3.46 4.13
CA SER A 129 12.25 2.45 4.16
C SER A 129 13.48 2.90 3.37
N TYR A 130 13.26 3.40 2.16
CA TYR A 130 14.36 3.92 1.32
C TYR A 130 15.13 5.06 1.97
N MET A 131 14.45 5.93 2.74
CA MET A 131 15.07 7.11 3.35
C MET A 131 15.74 6.84 4.70
N PHE A 132 15.27 5.87 5.46
CA PHE A 132 15.63 5.72 6.88
C PHE A 132 16.15 4.35 7.28
N VAL A 133 16.20 3.38 6.36
CA VAL A 133 16.61 2.00 6.66
C VAL A 133 17.72 1.57 5.73
N ASP A 134 18.87 1.20 6.30
CA ASP A 134 20.00 0.62 5.58
C ASP A 134 20.03 -0.91 5.74
N GLU A 135 20.83 -1.58 4.93
CA GLU A 135 21.06 -3.02 5.05
C GLU A 135 21.68 -3.37 6.41
N GLY A 136 21.03 -4.25 7.14
CA GLY A 136 21.44 -4.66 8.49
C GLY A 136 20.73 -3.92 9.61
N ASP A 137 19.93 -2.91 9.33
CA ASP A 137 19.13 -2.24 10.33
C ASP A 137 18.02 -3.12 10.89
N THR A 138 17.64 -2.88 12.13
CA THR A 138 16.57 -3.60 12.80
C THR A 138 15.27 -2.80 12.75
N VAL A 139 14.24 -3.36 12.14
CA VAL A 139 12.87 -2.82 12.14
C VAL A 139 12.00 -3.63 13.09
N VAL A 140 11.34 -2.96 14.03
CA VAL A 140 10.44 -3.59 15.00
C VAL A 140 9.01 -3.50 14.48
N ILE A 141 8.36 -4.64 14.30
CA ILE A 141 6.95 -4.75 13.88
C ILE A 141 6.21 -5.67 14.85
N PRO A 142 4.87 -5.54 15.00
CA PRO A 142 4.07 -6.51 15.78
C PRO A 142 4.10 -7.89 15.11
N ASP A 143 3.83 -8.95 15.88
CA ASP A 143 3.73 -10.32 15.37
C ASP A 143 2.57 -10.53 14.39
N LEU A 144 1.48 -9.78 14.58
CA LEU A 144 0.37 -9.69 13.63
C LEU A 144 0.57 -8.43 12.77
N PHE A 145 1.20 -8.60 11.63
CA PHE A 145 1.55 -7.51 10.73
C PHE A 145 1.00 -7.69 9.32
N TRP A 146 0.93 -6.59 8.60
CA TRP A 146 0.57 -6.60 7.19
C TRP A 146 1.73 -7.13 6.34
N GLU A 147 1.48 -8.16 5.54
CA GLU A 147 2.50 -8.89 4.79
C GLU A 147 3.36 -8.01 3.85
N ASN A 148 2.83 -6.87 3.42
CA ASN A 148 3.61 -5.93 2.61
C ASN A 148 4.89 -5.43 3.29
N TYR A 149 4.99 -5.46 4.62
CA TYR A 149 6.25 -5.16 5.30
C TYR A 149 7.40 -6.10 4.91
N SER A 150 7.08 -7.33 4.50
CA SER A 150 8.07 -8.30 4.02
C SER A 150 8.46 -8.08 2.55
N LEU A 151 7.75 -7.20 1.82
CA LEU A 151 7.95 -6.92 0.40
C LEU A 151 8.62 -5.56 0.14
N ILE A 152 8.70 -4.71 1.14
CA ILE A 152 9.29 -3.37 1.09
C ILE A 152 10.74 -3.44 1.54
#